data_ae509726c8b02e19f6ee11b43b6b9202
#
_entry.id   ae509726c8b02e19f6ee11b43b6b9202
#
_cell.length_a   1.000
_cell.length_b   1.000
_cell.length_c   1.000
_cell.angle_alpha   90.00
_cell.angle_beta   90.00
_cell.angle_gamma   90.00
#
_symmetry.space_group_name_H-M   'P 1'
#
loop_
_entity.id
_entity.type
_entity.pdbx_description
1 polymer ?
#
loop_
_entity_poly.entity_id
_entity_poly.type
_entity_poly.pdbx_seq_one_letter_code
_entity_poly.pdbx_strand_id
1 'polypeptide(L)'
;MEAVLGIRPELYRAPSGDITDTVMELAENRGMYNIKWSVDSIDWRKDMTKENILNRVLGRTESGSILLFHNDTQYTKDILPEIIDRLQKEDYKFVKVSSLIYKTDFYIDNTGKQWRAK
;
A
#
# COMPACT_ATOMS: atom_id res chain seq x y z
N MET A 1 -3.80 -19.94 7.12
CA MET A 1 -4.70 -19.12 6.26
C MET A 1 -5.27 -19.86 5.08
N GLU A 2 -4.47 -20.65 4.38
CA GLU A 2 -4.96 -21.41 3.23
C GLU A 2 -6.11 -22.35 3.58
N ALA A 3 -6.01 -23.05 4.71
CA ALA A 3 -7.06 -23.97 5.19
C ALA A 3 -8.39 -23.24 5.50
N VAL A 4 -8.32 -21.97 5.88
CA VAL A 4 -9.50 -21.16 6.20
C VAL A 4 -10.10 -20.52 4.95
N LEU A 5 -9.26 -19.98 4.08
CA LEU A 5 -9.68 -19.22 2.91
C LEU A 5 -9.98 -20.09 1.69
N GLY A 6 -9.48 -21.32 1.66
CA GLY A 6 -9.56 -22.18 0.48
C GLY A 6 -8.66 -21.76 -0.68
N ILE A 7 -7.88 -20.68 -0.50
CA ILE A 7 -6.90 -20.20 -1.47
C ILE A 7 -5.61 -19.85 -0.73
N ARG A 8 -4.50 -19.88 -1.45
CA ARG A 8 -3.20 -19.51 -0.90
C ARG A 8 -2.96 -18.01 -1.09
N PRO A 9 -2.81 -17.23 0.00
CA PRO A 9 -2.50 -15.81 -0.15
C PRO A 9 -1.15 -15.60 -0.84
N GLU A 10 -1.09 -14.64 -1.75
CA GLU A 10 0.11 -14.27 -2.50
C GLU A 10 0.84 -13.08 -1.85
N LEU A 11 0.08 -12.22 -1.18
CA LEU A 11 0.60 -10.97 -0.61
C LEU A 11 0.53 -10.98 0.91
N TYR A 12 1.51 -10.35 1.54
CA TYR A 12 1.57 -10.18 2.98
C TYR A 12 1.94 -8.73 3.31
N ARG A 13 1.26 -8.15 4.27
CA ARG A 13 1.61 -6.84 4.81
C ARG A 13 1.75 -6.95 6.34
N ALA A 14 2.92 -6.55 6.87
CA ALA A 14 3.13 -6.50 8.31
C ALA A 14 2.19 -5.47 8.94
N PRO A 15 1.42 -5.82 9.98
CA PRO A 15 0.39 -4.93 10.53
C PRO A 15 0.90 -3.56 10.96
N SER A 16 2.09 -3.48 11.52
CA SER A 16 2.69 -2.20 11.95
C SER A 16 3.72 -1.66 10.96
N GLY A 17 3.85 -2.28 9.80
CA GLY A 17 4.90 -1.95 8.86
C GLY A 17 6.29 -2.37 9.30
N ASP A 18 6.40 -3.10 10.40
CA ASP A 18 7.68 -3.61 10.90
C ASP A 18 8.13 -4.80 10.07
N ILE A 19 9.10 -4.56 9.20
CA ILE A 19 9.68 -5.59 8.35
C ILE A 19 11.06 -5.92 8.92
N THR A 20 11.16 -7.08 9.55
CA THR A 20 12.43 -7.64 10.01
C THR A 20 12.91 -8.67 8.98
N ASP A 21 14.19 -9.01 9.02
CA ASP A 21 14.73 -10.06 8.17
C ASP A 21 14.00 -11.38 8.36
N THR A 22 13.61 -11.68 9.61
CA THR A 22 12.85 -12.89 9.93
C THR A 22 11.48 -12.90 9.26
N VAL A 23 10.76 -11.77 9.30
CA VAL A 23 9.44 -11.64 8.66
C VAL A 23 9.54 -11.80 7.15
N MET A 24 10.53 -11.15 6.54
CA MET A 24 10.76 -11.26 5.10
C MET A 24 11.07 -12.69 4.68
N GLU A 25 11.93 -13.35 5.43
CA GLU A 25 12.31 -14.73 5.16
C GLU A 25 11.14 -15.69 5.28
N LEU A 26 10.31 -15.53 6.32
CA LEU A 26 9.12 -16.36 6.51
C LEU A 26 8.10 -16.18 5.37
N ALA A 27 7.90 -14.95 4.93
CA ALA A 27 6.98 -14.67 3.83
C ALA A 27 7.50 -15.24 2.50
N GLU A 28 8.79 -15.06 2.21
CA GLU A 28 9.43 -15.62 1.01
C GLU A 28 9.34 -17.14 0.99
N ASN A 29 9.60 -17.79 2.12
CA ASN A 29 9.54 -19.26 2.24
C ASN A 29 8.13 -19.80 2.00
N ARG A 30 7.10 -18.97 2.20
CA ARG A 30 5.72 -19.33 1.93
C ARG A 30 5.22 -18.85 0.56
N GLY A 31 6.11 -18.32 -0.25
CA GLY A 31 5.77 -17.83 -1.60
C GLY A 31 4.94 -16.57 -1.59
N MET A 32 5.06 -15.74 -0.55
CA MET A 32 4.34 -14.48 -0.44
C MET A 32 5.25 -13.29 -0.68
N TYR A 33 4.71 -12.25 -1.30
CA TYR A 33 5.39 -10.97 -1.45
C TYR A 33 5.09 -10.08 -0.26
N ASN A 34 6.14 -9.50 0.32
CA ASN A 34 5.99 -8.49 1.38
C ASN A 34 5.59 -7.16 0.77
N ILE A 35 4.46 -6.63 1.21
CA ILE A 35 3.94 -5.36 0.69
C ILE A 35 4.05 -4.29 1.77
N LYS A 36 4.60 -3.15 1.37
CA LYS A 36 4.61 -1.92 2.14
C LYS A 36 4.03 -0.82 1.28
N TRP A 37 3.55 0.22 1.92
CA TRP A 37 2.97 1.39 1.23
C TRP A 37 4.04 2.42 0.89
N SER A 38 3.74 3.30 -0.05
CA SER A 38 4.58 4.45 -0.39
C SER A 38 3.99 5.77 0.11
N VAL A 39 2.69 5.84 0.31
CA VAL A 39 2.02 7.04 0.83
C VAL A 39 1.14 6.66 2.00
N ASP A 40 1.52 7.10 3.21
CA ASP A 40 0.70 6.94 4.41
C ASP A 40 -0.15 8.20 4.58
N SER A 41 -1.46 8.02 4.58
CA SER A 41 -2.40 9.14 4.74
C SER A 41 -2.33 9.77 6.13
N ILE A 42 -1.85 9.03 7.12
CA ILE A 42 -1.84 9.40 8.56
C ILE A 42 -3.25 9.81 9.02
N ASP A 43 -4.26 9.18 8.48
CA ASP A 43 -5.66 9.49 8.75
C ASP A 43 -6.11 9.14 10.17
N TRP A 44 -5.31 8.33 10.88
CA TRP A 44 -5.56 7.94 12.25
C TRP A 44 -5.20 9.03 13.27
N ARG A 45 -4.39 10.02 12.89
CA ARG A 45 -3.98 11.09 13.81
C ARG A 45 -5.12 12.06 14.07
N LYS A 46 -5.36 12.34 15.34
CA LYS A 46 -6.47 13.20 15.78
C LYS A 46 -6.30 14.66 15.37
N ASP A 47 -5.07 15.11 15.16
CA ASP A 47 -4.75 16.49 14.77
C ASP A 47 -4.85 16.71 13.25
N MET A 48 -5.11 15.68 12.47
CA MET A 48 -5.29 15.78 11.02
C MET A 48 -6.72 16.20 10.68
N THR A 49 -6.85 17.21 9.82
CA THR A 49 -8.14 17.62 9.26
C THR A 49 -8.37 16.89 7.93
N LYS A 50 -9.63 16.95 7.44
CA LYS A 50 -9.95 16.42 6.10
C LYS A 50 -9.02 17.01 5.04
N GLU A 51 -8.85 18.32 5.07
CA GLU A 51 -8.02 19.05 4.12
C GLU A 51 -6.55 18.62 4.20
N ASN A 52 -6.03 18.45 5.42
CA ASN A 52 -4.64 17.99 5.62
C ASN A 52 -4.42 16.61 5.02
N ILE A 53 -5.36 15.70 5.22
CA ILE A 53 -5.26 14.33 4.67
C ILE A 53 -5.32 14.38 3.15
N LEU A 54 -6.28 15.12 2.59
CA LEU A 54 -6.41 15.28 1.14
C LEU A 54 -5.13 15.83 0.52
N ASN A 55 -4.61 16.93 1.08
CA ASN A 55 -3.40 17.57 0.56
C ASN A 55 -2.19 16.65 0.65
N ARG A 56 -2.06 15.92 1.76
CA ARG A 56 -0.97 14.98 1.94
C ARG A 56 -1.01 13.87 0.91
N VAL A 57 -2.15 13.23 0.75
CA VAL A 57 -2.31 12.11 -0.19
C VAL A 57 -2.15 12.58 -1.62
N LEU A 58 -2.87 13.61 -2.02
CA LEU A 58 -2.83 14.10 -3.40
C LEU A 58 -1.45 14.65 -3.77
N GLY A 59 -0.76 15.29 -2.83
CA GLY A 59 0.56 15.85 -3.07
C GLY A 59 1.68 14.82 -3.16
N ARG A 60 1.49 13.63 -2.62
CA ARG A 60 2.52 12.59 -2.58
C ARG A 60 2.27 11.42 -3.52
N THR A 61 1.07 11.32 -4.07
CA THR A 61 0.73 10.24 -4.99
C THR A 61 1.42 10.43 -6.33
N GLU A 62 2.01 9.37 -6.81
CA GLU A 62 2.61 9.29 -8.14
C GLU A 62 2.27 7.95 -8.77
N SER A 63 2.60 7.77 -10.04
CA SER A 63 2.37 6.49 -10.71
C SER A 63 3.10 5.36 -9.97
N GLY A 64 2.39 4.29 -9.71
CA GLY A 64 2.93 3.15 -8.96
C GLY A 64 2.81 3.27 -7.44
N SER A 65 2.17 4.32 -6.92
CA SER A 65 2.00 4.50 -5.48
C SER A 65 1.04 3.47 -4.89
N ILE A 66 1.36 3.03 -3.68
CA ILE A 66 0.47 2.25 -2.83
C ILE A 66 0.09 3.14 -1.65
N LEU A 67 -1.20 3.45 -1.54
CA LEU A 67 -1.72 4.35 -0.52
C LEU A 67 -2.24 3.57 0.68
N LEU A 68 -1.92 4.03 1.89
CA LEU A 68 -2.35 3.41 3.13
C LEU A 68 -3.40 4.28 3.82
N PHE A 69 -4.54 3.65 4.15
CA PHE A 69 -5.61 4.22 4.96
C PHE A 69 -5.93 3.27 6.11
N HIS A 70 -6.58 3.78 7.13
CA HIS A 70 -6.92 2.99 8.32
C HIS A 70 -8.42 2.95 8.54
N ASN A 71 -8.87 1.91 9.22
CA ASN A 71 -10.25 1.81 9.70
C ASN A 71 -10.40 2.56 11.03
N ASP A 72 -11.66 2.76 11.45
CA ASP A 72 -11.99 3.44 12.71
C ASP A 72 -11.36 4.83 12.86
N THR A 73 -11.30 5.56 11.75
CA THR A 73 -10.79 6.93 11.73
C THR A 73 -11.92 7.92 11.55
N GLN A 74 -11.66 9.17 11.91
CA GLN A 74 -12.68 10.20 11.91
C GLN A 74 -13.20 10.58 10.52
N TYR A 75 -12.33 10.63 9.53
CA TYR A 75 -12.65 11.23 8.23
C TYR A 75 -12.49 10.32 7.01
N THR A 76 -11.90 9.14 7.15
CA THR A 76 -11.54 8.31 5.99
C THR A 76 -12.74 7.96 5.11
N LYS A 77 -13.87 7.61 5.71
CA LYS A 77 -15.08 7.29 4.95
C LYS A 77 -15.60 8.45 4.11
N ASP A 78 -15.34 9.68 4.57
CA ASP A 78 -15.81 10.90 3.87
C ASP A 78 -14.84 11.32 2.77
N ILE A 79 -13.53 11.18 3.00
CA ILE A 79 -12.50 11.68 2.08
C ILE A 79 -12.06 10.66 1.04
N LEU A 80 -12.19 9.38 1.32
CA LEU A 80 -11.71 8.35 0.39
C LEU A 80 -12.40 8.40 -0.98
N PRO A 81 -13.73 8.54 -1.05
CA PRO A 81 -14.40 8.71 -2.35
C PRO A 81 -13.90 9.94 -3.11
N GLU A 82 -13.63 11.03 -2.42
CA GLU A 82 -13.12 12.25 -3.04
C GLU A 82 -11.71 12.07 -3.59
N ILE A 83 -10.84 11.38 -2.83
CA ILE A 83 -9.48 11.07 -3.27
C ILE A 83 -9.52 10.21 -4.52
N ILE A 84 -10.35 9.17 -4.53
CA ILE A 84 -10.50 8.29 -5.69
C ILE A 84 -10.95 9.09 -6.91
N ASP A 85 -11.96 9.92 -6.76
CA ASP A 85 -12.49 10.75 -7.85
C ASP A 85 -11.43 11.69 -8.42
N ARG A 86 -10.70 12.40 -7.54
CA ARG A 86 -9.66 13.34 -7.98
C ARG A 86 -8.51 12.64 -8.68
N LEU A 87 -8.08 11.49 -8.19
CA LEU A 87 -7.00 10.74 -8.83
C LEU A 87 -7.42 10.19 -10.18
N GLN A 88 -8.66 9.73 -10.31
CA GLN A 88 -9.20 9.29 -11.60
C GLN A 88 -9.27 10.45 -12.60
N LYS A 89 -9.60 11.66 -12.17
CA LYS A 89 -9.59 12.85 -13.02
C LYS A 89 -8.20 13.26 -13.48
N GLU A 90 -7.17 12.87 -12.74
CA GLU A 90 -5.76 13.06 -13.12
C GLU A 90 -5.19 11.88 -13.91
N ASP A 91 -6.05 11.04 -14.45
CA ASP A 91 -5.72 9.87 -15.28
C ASP A 91 -5.00 8.74 -14.53
N TYR A 92 -5.09 8.69 -13.21
CA TYR A 92 -4.64 7.53 -12.45
C TYR A 92 -5.64 6.39 -12.56
N LYS A 93 -5.13 5.17 -12.66
CA LYS A 93 -5.94 3.96 -12.64
C LYS A 93 -5.71 3.23 -11.32
N PHE A 94 -6.79 2.78 -10.72
CA PHE A 94 -6.73 1.94 -9.52
C PHE A 94 -6.66 0.48 -9.91
N VAL A 95 -5.66 -0.21 -9.39
CA VAL A 95 -5.43 -1.62 -9.69
C VAL A 95 -5.20 -2.39 -8.40
N LYS A 96 -5.34 -3.71 -8.47
CA LYS A 96 -4.97 -4.57 -7.34
C LYS A 96 -3.46 -4.51 -7.13
N VAL A 97 -3.03 -4.59 -5.87
CA VAL A 97 -1.60 -4.58 -5.56
C VAL A 97 -0.88 -5.71 -6.29
N SER A 98 -1.50 -6.90 -6.38
CA SER A 98 -0.94 -8.03 -7.11
C SER A 98 -0.67 -7.75 -8.58
N SER A 99 -1.41 -6.81 -9.17
CA SER A 99 -1.20 -6.40 -10.57
C SER A 99 -0.20 -5.26 -10.71
N LEU A 100 0.09 -4.56 -9.61
CA LEU A 100 1.00 -3.41 -9.61
C LEU A 100 2.45 -3.80 -9.43
N ILE A 101 2.73 -4.80 -8.59
CA ILE A 101 4.09 -5.20 -8.22
C ILE A 101 4.77 -5.99 -9.34
N TYR A 102 6.10 -5.92 -9.38
CA TYR A 102 6.89 -6.82 -10.20
C TYR A 102 7.04 -8.15 -9.45
N LYS A 103 6.79 -9.25 -10.15
CA LYS A 103 6.91 -10.60 -9.57
C LYS A 103 8.19 -11.30 -9.97
N THR A 104 8.79 -10.86 -11.07
CA THR A 104 10.07 -11.37 -11.60
C THR A 104 10.88 -10.20 -12.14
N ASP A 105 12.17 -10.40 -12.34
CA ASP A 105 13.07 -9.42 -12.97
C ASP A 105 13.03 -8.05 -12.29
N PHE A 106 13.16 -8.05 -10.96
CA PHE A 106 13.16 -6.82 -10.19
C PHE A 106 14.26 -6.84 -9.13
N TYR A 107 14.57 -5.65 -8.61
CA TYR A 107 15.37 -5.49 -7.40
C TYR A 107 14.68 -4.50 -6.47
N ILE A 108 15.03 -4.57 -5.19
CA ILE A 108 14.48 -3.69 -4.16
C ILE A 108 15.62 -2.83 -3.63
N ASP A 109 15.44 -1.52 -3.66
CA ASP A 109 16.46 -0.60 -3.16
C ASP A 109 16.45 -0.51 -1.63
N ASN A 110 17.36 0.27 -1.05
CA ASN A 110 17.48 0.40 0.40
C ASN A 110 16.29 1.10 1.07
N THR A 111 15.39 1.71 0.31
CA THR A 111 14.16 2.30 0.83
C THR A 111 12.99 1.34 0.78
N GLY A 112 13.17 0.15 0.21
CA GLY A 112 12.11 -0.82 0.01
C GLY A 112 11.34 -0.65 -1.29
N LYS A 113 11.78 0.25 -2.16
CA LYS A 113 11.14 0.47 -3.45
C LYS A 113 11.58 -0.56 -4.47
N GLN A 114 10.62 -1.10 -5.21
CA GLN A 114 10.84 -2.10 -6.24
C GLN A 114 11.14 -1.42 -7.58
N TRP A 115 12.15 -1.90 -8.28
CA TRP A 115 12.55 -1.43 -9.61
C TRP A 115 12.64 -2.60 -10.55
N ARG A 116 12.34 -2.35 -11.83
CA ARG A 116 12.52 -3.36 -12.86
C ARG A 116 14.02 -3.59 -13.08
N ALA A 117 14.46 -4.84 -13.04
CA ALA A 117 15.83 -5.22 -13.37
C ALA A 117 16.07 -5.05 -14.87
N LYS A 118 17.25 -4.58 -15.21
CA LYS A 118 17.64 -4.41 -16.61
C LYS A 118 18.25 -5.68 -17.19
#